data_a63849b91466cd796b8c6213fcf7c835
#
_entry.id   a63849b91466cd796b8c6213fcf7c835
#
_cell.length_a   1.000
_cell.length_b   1.000
_cell.length_c   1.000
_cell.angle_alpha   90.00
_cell.angle_beta   90.00
_cell.angle_gamma   90.00
#
_symmetry.space_group_name_H-M   'P 1'
#
loop_
_entity.id
_entity.type
_entity.pdbx_description
1 polymer ?
#
loop_
_entity_poly.entity_id
_entity_poly.type
_entity_poly.pdbx_seq_one_letter_code
_entity_poly.pdbx_strand_id
1 'polypeptide(L)'
;MCFRKSIVFFMLIATAILLSGCGKDKAQDEAGKKEPLPHRKVIIDTDTGADDSSAIILAAKTENVEILGVTVLVGNVDLDQSADNALMALEIAGSDAGVYKGAAVNASGETIEAFSVFGTDGMGDAGLINPKREAETQDAVDFILETVAKYPGEVEIIAIGPATNIAKAIERDPETMKKTKMIWSMGTTGLGPGNASPVAEFNVYADPVAYKEMLDSGINVTIIGLDMCSGDAQWTGEQFETLSNTNETGRFVARSFEKLREFYAGNGSESVMNCDSLAMTCVLYPDFVKSTLQCHGSCITDDGETKAEVIFYQKGFTYDTVENDFDYNVTLVGEVDKAKYFSMYLDAIR
;
A
#
# COMPACT_ATOMS: atom_id res chain seq x y z
N MET A 1 23.88 14.67 -64.78
CA MET A 1 23.81 16.09 -65.16
C MET A 1 22.96 16.76 -64.12
N CYS A 2 23.34 17.62 -63.22
CA CYS A 2 24.24 18.70 -63.14
C CYS A 2 24.70 18.94 -61.74
N PHE A 3 25.97 19.13 -61.54
CA PHE A 3 26.68 19.57 -60.33
C PHE A 3 26.32 21.04 -59.95
N ARG A 4 26.31 21.33 -58.61
CA ARG A 4 26.82 22.60 -58.04
C ARG A 4 26.98 22.35 -56.52
N LYS A 5 28.10 22.23 -56.01
CA LYS A 5 29.32 22.94 -55.57
C LYS A 5 29.04 24.21 -54.76
N SER A 6 29.55 24.15 -53.50
CA SER A 6 30.36 25.15 -52.77
C SER A 6 29.55 26.16 -51.96
N ILE A 7 29.91 26.54 -50.76
CA ILE A 7 31.18 27.15 -50.31
C ILE A 7 31.27 27.07 -48.78
N VAL A 8 32.46 26.71 -48.28
CA VAL A 8 32.96 26.79 -46.92
C VAL A 8 33.23 28.26 -46.57
N PHE A 9 32.87 28.71 -45.35
CA PHE A 9 33.41 29.94 -44.79
C PHE A 9 34.04 29.62 -43.41
N PHE A 10 35.35 29.58 -43.42
CA PHE A 10 36.23 29.63 -42.26
C PHE A 10 36.29 31.06 -41.76
N MET A 11 36.08 31.33 -40.53
CA MET A 11 36.54 32.54 -39.87
C MET A 11 37.26 32.20 -38.58
N LEU A 12 38.58 32.23 -38.65
CA LEU A 12 39.48 32.30 -37.51
C LEU A 12 39.41 33.70 -36.91
N ILE A 13 39.30 33.79 -35.61
CA ILE A 13 39.81 34.93 -34.86
C ILE A 13 40.53 34.37 -33.61
N ALA A 14 41.73 34.88 -33.47
CA ALA A 14 42.76 34.42 -32.57
C ALA A 14 42.66 35.05 -31.17
N THR A 15 43.10 34.25 -30.21
CA THR A 15 43.94 34.54 -29.04
C THR A 15 43.82 35.85 -28.27
N ALA A 16 43.47 35.71 -26.98
CA ALA A 16 44.12 36.47 -25.92
C ALA A 16 44.25 35.59 -24.67
N ILE A 17 45.46 35.20 -24.36
CA ILE A 17 45.90 34.61 -23.12
C ILE A 17 46.07 35.75 -22.10
N LEU A 18 45.41 35.67 -20.98
CA LEU A 18 45.84 36.36 -19.76
C LEU A 18 45.79 35.37 -18.58
N LEU A 19 46.96 34.98 -18.15
CA LEU A 19 47.24 34.31 -16.89
C LEU A 19 46.96 35.27 -15.74
N SER A 20 46.23 34.83 -14.73
CA SER A 20 46.55 35.06 -13.32
C SER A 20 45.48 34.55 -12.37
N GLY A 21 45.85 33.80 -11.39
CA GLY A 21 45.09 33.74 -10.15
C GLY A 21 44.73 32.35 -9.67
N CYS A 22 45.69 31.78 -8.97
CA CYS A 22 45.48 30.65 -8.06
C CYS A 22 44.30 30.93 -7.13
N GLY A 23 43.26 30.11 -7.20
CA GLY A 23 42.12 30.08 -6.28
C GLY A 23 41.72 28.64 -6.08
N LYS A 24 42.17 28.10 -4.96
CA LYS A 24 41.98 26.72 -4.51
C LYS A 24 40.47 26.38 -4.37
N ASP A 25 40.15 25.23 -4.89
CA ASP A 25 39.22 24.22 -4.36
C ASP A 25 38.04 24.70 -3.50
N LYS A 26 36.87 24.89 -4.13
CA LYS A 26 35.54 24.67 -3.55
C LYS A 26 34.60 24.10 -4.62
N ALA A 27 34.89 22.90 -5.07
CA ALA A 27 34.00 22.12 -5.93
C ALA A 27 34.02 20.65 -5.46
N GLN A 28 33.70 20.46 -4.18
CA GLN A 28 33.39 19.17 -3.58
C GLN A 28 32.53 19.51 -2.36
N ASP A 29 31.23 19.40 -2.49
CA ASP A 29 30.21 19.08 -1.49
C ASP A 29 28.79 19.46 -1.94
N GLU A 30 28.43 19.24 -3.20
CA GLU A 30 27.04 19.23 -3.65
C GLU A 30 26.61 17.86 -4.19
N ALA A 31 27.26 16.79 -3.76
CA ALA A 31 26.78 15.45 -4.00
C ALA A 31 25.80 15.05 -2.88
N GLY A 32 24.49 15.13 -3.15
CA GLY A 32 23.52 14.32 -2.41
C GLY A 32 22.65 14.98 -1.35
N LYS A 33 22.21 16.22 -1.49
CA LYS A 33 20.97 16.60 -0.82
C LYS A 33 19.81 16.03 -1.64
N LYS A 34 19.32 14.83 -1.27
CA LYS A 34 18.00 14.38 -1.70
C LYS A 34 17.00 15.47 -1.31
N GLU A 35 16.20 15.94 -2.25
CA GLU A 35 15.08 16.81 -1.90
C GLU A 35 14.22 16.10 -0.83
N PRO A 36 13.76 16.82 0.21
CA PRO A 36 12.89 16.21 1.20
C PRO A 36 11.64 15.66 0.51
N LEU A 37 11.26 14.43 0.85
CA LEU A 37 10.04 13.83 0.35
C LEU A 37 8.83 14.73 0.69
N PRO A 38 7.84 14.87 -0.20
CA PRO A 38 6.68 15.69 0.05
C PRO A 38 5.92 15.16 1.27
N HIS A 39 5.45 16.07 2.11
CA HIS A 39 4.60 15.73 3.24
C HIS A 39 3.26 15.16 2.73
N ARG A 40 2.83 14.04 3.31
CA ARG A 40 1.65 13.28 2.88
C ARG A 40 0.65 13.18 4.02
N LYS A 41 -0.62 13.45 3.72
CA LYS A 41 -1.75 13.25 4.62
C LYS A 41 -2.43 11.93 4.26
N VAL A 42 -2.44 10.98 5.18
CA VAL A 42 -2.96 9.63 4.91
C VAL A 42 -4.04 9.22 5.90
N ILE A 43 -5.03 8.49 5.40
CA ILE A 43 -5.93 7.64 6.17
C ILE A 43 -5.51 6.20 5.85
N ILE A 44 -5.36 5.36 6.87
CA ILE A 44 -5.10 3.92 6.67
C ILE A 44 -6.41 3.20 6.98
N ASP A 45 -6.94 2.43 6.02
CA ASP A 45 -8.14 1.61 6.17
C ASP A 45 -7.73 0.12 6.18
N THR A 46 -8.07 -0.61 7.26
CA THR A 46 -7.39 -1.87 7.65
C THR A 46 -8.31 -2.80 8.44
N ASP A 47 -8.15 -4.10 8.30
CA ASP A 47 -8.76 -5.15 9.12
C ASP A 47 -7.76 -5.77 10.11
N THR A 48 -6.97 -4.99 10.70
CA THR A 48 -5.70 -5.08 11.40
C THR A 48 -5.31 -6.46 11.94
N GLY A 49 -4.55 -7.21 11.14
CA GLY A 49 -3.76 -8.36 11.51
C GLY A 49 -2.26 -8.01 11.68
N ALA A 50 -1.41 -9.03 11.64
CA ALA A 50 0.03 -8.88 11.86
C ALA A 50 0.73 -8.04 10.78
N ASP A 51 0.40 -8.26 9.51
CA ASP A 51 1.00 -7.52 8.38
C ASP A 51 0.44 -6.10 8.26
N ASP A 52 -0.86 -5.88 8.53
CA ASP A 52 -1.46 -4.57 8.71
C ASP A 52 -0.75 -3.76 9.80
N SER A 53 -0.56 -4.37 10.98
CA SER A 53 0.14 -3.74 12.10
C SER A 53 1.55 -3.32 11.72
N SER A 54 2.26 -4.17 10.96
CA SER A 54 3.59 -3.84 10.46
C SER A 54 3.56 -2.67 9.46
N ALA A 55 2.51 -2.54 8.64
CA ALA A 55 2.30 -1.42 7.73
C ALA A 55 1.99 -0.11 8.47
N ILE A 56 1.11 -0.15 9.48
CA ILE A 56 0.81 0.99 10.36
C ILE A 56 2.08 1.50 11.04
N ILE A 57 2.89 0.58 11.61
CA ILE A 57 4.16 0.91 12.26
C ILE A 57 5.11 1.58 11.26
N LEU A 58 5.25 1.04 10.05
CA LEU A 58 6.09 1.60 8.99
C LEU A 58 5.68 3.04 8.65
N ALA A 59 4.39 3.27 8.45
CA ALA A 59 3.86 4.60 8.16
C ALA A 59 4.12 5.58 9.31
N ALA A 60 3.86 5.17 10.56
CA ALA A 60 4.03 5.99 11.75
C ALA A 60 5.49 6.34 12.06
N LYS A 61 6.45 5.51 11.64
CA LYS A 61 7.90 5.77 11.77
C LYS A 61 8.47 6.62 10.64
N THR A 62 7.69 6.95 9.61
CA THR A 62 8.17 7.70 8.45
C THR A 62 7.90 9.19 8.61
N GLU A 63 8.95 10.02 8.66
CA GLU A 63 8.90 11.44 9.03
C GLU A 63 8.00 12.33 8.14
N ASN A 64 7.85 12.02 6.87
CA ASN A 64 7.08 12.81 5.92
C ASN A 64 5.62 12.38 5.77
N VAL A 65 5.12 11.56 6.70
CA VAL A 65 3.74 11.06 6.71
C VAL A 65 2.99 11.58 7.92
N GLU A 66 1.83 12.18 7.69
CA GLU A 66 0.84 12.55 8.69
C GLU A 66 -0.31 11.54 8.61
N ILE A 67 -0.37 10.61 9.56
CA ILE A 67 -1.52 9.71 9.71
C ILE A 67 -2.64 10.54 10.34
N LEU A 68 -3.65 10.90 9.52
CA LEU A 68 -4.82 11.65 9.99
C LEU A 68 -5.72 10.79 10.87
N GLY A 69 -5.75 9.48 10.62
CA GLY A 69 -6.44 8.46 11.39
C GLY A 69 -6.32 7.10 10.75
N VAL A 70 -6.65 6.07 11.52
CA VAL A 70 -6.77 4.67 11.08
C VAL A 70 -8.22 4.28 11.17
N THR A 71 -8.83 3.88 10.06
CA THR A 71 -10.19 3.34 10.02
C THR A 71 -10.12 1.82 9.97
N VAL A 72 -10.93 1.16 10.81
CA VAL A 72 -10.87 -0.30 10.94
C VAL A 72 -12.19 -0.94 10.57
N LEU A 73 -12.11 -2.19 10.12
CA LEU A 73 -13.26 -3.01 9.73
C LEU A 73 -13.01 -4.49 10.03
N VAL A 74 -14.04 -5.31 9.82
CA VAL A 74 -13.95 -6.77 9.88
C VAL A 74 -13.19 -7.32 8.67
N GLY A 75 -12.41 -8.37 8.88
CA GLY A 75 -11.66 -9.07 7.82
C GLY A 75 -10.75 -10.13 8.43
N ASN A 76 -9.49 -9.83 8.71
CA ASN A 76 -8.57 -10.76 9.38
C ASN A 76 -9.11 -11.20 10.76
N VAL A 77 -9.75 -10.28 11.47
CA VAL A 77 -10.38 -10.46 12.78
C VAL A 77 -11.69 -9.67 12.84
N ASP A 78 -12.43 -9.81 13.95
CA ASP A 78 -13.61 -8.98 14.18
C ASP A 78 -13.25 -7.50 14.37
N LEU A 79 -14.27 -6.63 14.30
CA LEU A 79 -14.09 -5.17 14.32
C LEU A 79 -13.44 -4.67 15.62
N ASP A 80 -13.80 -5.23 16.77
CA ASP A 80 -13.28 -4.78 18.07
C ASP A 80 -11.81 -5.20 18.22
N GLN A 81 -11.47 -6.41 17.83
CA GLN A 81 -10.09 -6.89 17.81
C GLN A 81 -9.23 -6.12 16.80
N SER A 82 -9.76 -5.81 15.61
CA SER A 82 -9.07 -4.97 14.62
C SER A 82 -8.73 -3.60 15.19
N ALA A 83 -9.66 -2.98 15.94
CA ALA A 83 -9.41 -1.69 16.59
C ALA A 83 -8.32 -1.77 17.68
N ASP A 84 -8.36 -2.79 18.52
CA ASP A 84 -7.36 -2.98 19.56
C ASP A 84 -5.96 -3.24 18.97
N ASN A 85 -5.88 -4.02 17.89
CA ASN A 85 -4.64 -4.28 17.16
C ASN A 85 -4.06 -3.00 16.55
N ALA A 86 -4.90 -2.16 15.91
CA ALA A 86 -4.49 -0.89 15.33
C ALA A 86 -3.97 0.09 16.40
N LEU A 87 -4.69 0.20 17.52
CA LEU A 87 -4.25 1.01 18.67
C LEU A 87 -2.89 0.54 19.19
N MET A 88 -2.70 -0.78 19.35
CA MET A 88 -1.43 -1.31 19.82
C MET A 88 -0.29 -1.05 18.84
N ALA A 89 -0.52 -1.19 17.51
CA ALA A 89 0.47 -0.88 16.49
C ALA A 89 0.90 0.60 16.54
N LEU A 90 -0.05 1.51 16.70
CA LEU A 90 0.21 2.95 16.85
C LEU A 90 0.98 3.25 18.14
N GLU A 91 0.62 2.64 19.28
CA GLU A 91 1.33 2.82 20.55
C GLU A 91 2.79 2.34 20.49
N ILE A 92 3.04 1.17 19.89
CA ILE A 92 4.40 0.65 19.67
C ILE A 92 5.21 1.56 18.74
N ALA A 93 4.56 2.18 17.77
CA ALA A 93 5.20 3.14 16.88
C ALA A 93 5.42 4.53 17.52
N GLY A 94 4.76 4.83 18.64
CA GLY A 94 4.77 6.13 19.29
C GLY A 94 3.91 7.17 18.60
N SER A 95 2.83 6.76 17.93
CA SER A 95 1.87 7.62 17.24
C SER A 95 0.59 7.81 18.06
N ASP A 96 0.09 9.05 18.09
CA ASP A 96 -1.17 9.43 18.74
C ASP A 96 -2.36 9.49 17.78
N ALA A 97 -2.23 8.98 16.54
CA ALA A 97 -3.32 8.95 15.57
C ALA A 97 -4.56 8.24 16.13
N GLY A 98 -5.75 8.75 15.83
CA GLY A 98 -7.03 8.15 16.27
C GLY A 98 -7.35 6.88 15.48
N VAL A 99 -8.10 5.95 16.11
CA VAL A 99 -8.64 4.74 15.47
C VAL A 99 -10.15 4.85 15.44
N TYR A 100 -10.77 4.62 14.29
CA TYR A 100 -12.19 4.81 14.02
C TYR A 100 -12.81 3.49 13.56
N LYS A 101 -13.82 3.00 14.29
CA LYS A 101 -14.51 1.76 13.94
C LYS A 101 -15.51 1.98 12.81
N GLY A 102 -15.51 1.08 11.84
CA GLY A 102 -16.40 1.11 10.69
C GLY A 102 -17.23 -0.16 10.53
N ALA A 103 -17.09 -0.84 9.41
CA ALA A 103 -17.93 -1.97 9.06
C ALA A 103 -17.64 -3.22 9.89
N ALA A 104 -18.66 -3.73 10.59
CA ALA A 104 -18.62 -5.01 11.31
C ALA A 104 -19.05 -6.20 10.43
N VAL A 105 -19.55 -5.94 9.22
CA VAL A 105 -19.93 -6.91 8.20
C VAL A 105 -19.62 -6.32 6.82
N ASN A 106 -19.41 -7.19 5.83
CA ASN A 106 -19.23 -6.78 4.43
C ASN A 106 -20.54 -6.22 3.82
N ALA A 107 -20.50 -5.82 2.54
CA ALA A 107 -21.68 -5.28 1.84
C ALA A 107 -22.84 -6.28 1.73
N SER A 108 -22.58 -7.59 1.81
CA SER A 108 -23.60 -8.65 1.82
C SER A 108 -24.14 -8.97 3.21
N GLY A 109 -23.67 -8.32 4.27
CA GLY A 109 -24.06 -8.57 5.66
C GLY A 109 -23.38 -9.79 6.28
N GLU A 110 -22.28 -10.26 5.72
CA GLU A 110 -21.52 -11.42 6.16
C GLU A 110 -20.17 -11.01 6.78
N THR A 111 -19.57 -11.91 7.58
CA THR A 111 -18.18 -11.82 8.04
C THR A 111 -17.38 -12.95 7.42
N ILE A 112 -16.16 -12.62 6.97
CA ILE A 112 -15.15 -13.58 6.54
C ILE A 112 -13.90 -13.26 7.35
N GLU A 113 -13.44 -14.23 8.15
CA GLU A 113 -12.33 -14.05 9.09
C GLU A 113 -11.19 -15.03 8.79
N ALA A 114 -9.96 -14.57 8.98
CA ALA A 114 -8.74 -15.33 8.68
C ALA A 114 -8.05 -15.95 9.90
N PHE A 115 -8.81 -16.34 10.93
CA PHE A 115 -8.28 -16.88 12.21
C PHE A 115 -7.31 -18.05 12.04
N SER A 116 -7.49 -18.88 11.03
CA SER A 116 -6.58 -20.01 10.76
C SER A 116 -5.20 -19.56 10.26
N VAL A 117 -5.06 -18.31 9.86
CA VAL A 117 -3.83 -17.74 9.28
C VAL A 117 -3.06 -16.93 10.32
N PHE A 118 -3.75 -15.99 10.99
CA PHE A 118 -3.12 -15.00 11.87
C PHE A 118 -3.26 -15.31 13.37
N GLY A 119 -4.03 -16.35 13.75
CA GLY A 119 -4.43 -16.61 15.13
C GLY A 119 -5.75 -15.93 15.48
N THR A 120 -6.26 -16.20 16.70
CA THR A 120 -7.57 -15.69 17.15
C THR A 120 -7.56 -14.19 17.42
N ASP A 121 -6.39 -13.65 17.82
CA ASP A 121 -6.20 -12.21 18.04
C ASP A 121 -5.67 -11.49 16.81
N GLY A 122 -5.44 -12.20 15.68
CA GLY A 122 -4.84 -11.65 14.48
C GLY A 122 -3.36 -11.28 14.60
N MET A 123 -2.78 -11.45 15.80
CA MET A 123 -1.44 -10.98 16.15
C MET A 123 -0.56 -12.10 16.73
N GLY A 124 -0.77 -13.32 16.20
CA GLY A 124 0.05 -14.48 16.51
C GLY A 124 -0.30 -15.19 17.81
N ASP A 125 -1.42 -14.87 18.46
CA ASP A 125 -1.83 -15.38 19.79
C ASP A 125 -0.73 -15.21 20.85
N ALA A 126 0.13 -14.20 20.67
CA ALA A 126 1.32 -14.00 21.48
C ALA A 126 1.08 -13.14 22.74
N GLY A 127 -0.19 -12.77 23.01
CA GLY A 127 -0.58 -11.95 24.16
C GLY A 127 0.00 -10.53 24.10
N LEU A 128 0.09 -9.96 22.90
CA LEU A 128 0.69 -8.65 22.64
C LEU A 128 -0.30 -7.50 22.80
N ILE A 129 -1.60 -7.78 22.68
CA ILE A 129 -2.64 -6.77 22.53
C ILE A 129 -3.17 -6.37 23.90
N ASN A 130 -2.85 -5.15 24.30
CA ASN A 130 -3.32 -4.49 25.51
C ASN A 130 -3.15 -2.97 25.37
N PRO A 131 -3.90 -2.34 24.43
CA PRO A 131 -3.78 -0.90 24.21
C PRO A 131 -4.23 -0.10 25.44
N LYS A 132 -3.61 1.05 25.66
CA LYS A 132 -3.95 1.97 26.78
C LYS A 132 -5.02 2.97 26.37
N ARG A 133 -5.15 3.20 25.06
CA ARG A 133 -6.14 4.10 24.48
C ARG A 133 -7.35 3.30 24.00
N GLU A 134 -8.46 3.98 23.85
CA GLU A 134 -9.68 3.46 23.24
C GLU A 134 -9.85 4.03 21.83
N ALA A 135 -10.59 3.33 20.98
CA ALA A 135 -11.00 3.84 19.67
C ALA A 135 -11.89 5.08 19.83
N GLU A 136 -11.84 5.96 18.85
CA GLU A 136 -12.69 7.14 18.78
C GLU A 136 -14.17 6.75 18.68
N THR A 137 -15.06 7.61 19.17
CA THR A 137 -16.51 7.36 19.15
C THR A 137 -17.14 7.67 17.79
N GLN A 138 -16.43 8.39 16.92
CA GLN A 138 -16.89 8.73 15.58
C GLN A 138 -16.80 7.48 14.67
N ASP A 139 -17.80 7.29 13.82
CA ASP A 139 -17.82 6.25 12.80
C ASP A 139 -16.75 6.49 11.73
N ALA A 140 -16.14 5.41 11.22
CA ALA A 140 -15.05 5.48 10.22
C ALA A 140 -15.47 6.18 8.93
N VAL A 141 -16.70 5.95 8.44
CA VAL A 141 -17.21 6.57 7.22
C VAL A 141 -17.41 8.07 7.41
N ASP A 142 -17.94 8.47 8.58
CA ASP A 142 -18.06 9.89 8.93
C ASP A 142 -16.68 10.56 8.98
N PHE A 143 -15.71 9.90 9.62
CA PHE A 143 -14.33 10.39 9.70
C PHE A 143 -13.69 10.54 8.32
N ILE A 144 -13.82 9.53 7.43
CA ILE A 144 -13.29 9.60 6.05
C ILE A 144 -13.86 10.82 5.33
N LEU A 145 -15.20 10.94 5.31
CA LEU A 145 -15.88 12.02 4.58
C LEU A 145 -15.53 13.40 5.12
N GLU A 146 -15.53 13.60 6.43
CA GLU A 146 -15.15 14.87 7.05
C GLU A 146 -13.69 15.23 6.78
N THR A 147 -12.80 14.24 6.81
CA THR A 147 -11.37 14.43 6.58
C THR A 147 -11.09 14.79 5.11
N VAL A 148 -11.70 14.08 4.16
CA VAL A 148 -11.56 14.40 2.73
C VAL A 148 -12.18 15.76 2.41
N ALA A 149 -13.32 16.11 3.01
CA ALA A 149 -13.92 17.44 2.84
C ALA A 149 -13.04 18.57 3.40
N LYS A 150 -12.33 18.31 4.50
CA LYS A 150 -11.42 19.26 5.15
C LYS A 150 -10.14 19.50 4.36
N TYR A 151 -9.62 18.46 3.69
CA TYR A 151 -8.34 18.49 2.95
C TYR A 151 -8.52 18.03 1.50
N PRO A 152 -9.33 18.74 0.68
CA PRO A 152 -9.69 18.31 -0.67
C PRO A 152 -8.45 18.26 -1.59
N GLY A 153 -8.24 17.10 -2.22
CA GLY A 153 -7.10 16.85 -3.11
C GLY A 153 -5.77 16.57 -2.39
N GLU A 154 -5.77 16.50 -1.05
CA GLU A 154 -4.55 16.24 -0.29
C GLU A 154 -4.53 14.85 0.37
N VAL A 155 -5.70 14.29 0.70
CA VAL A 155 -5.83 13.02 1.43
C VAL A 155 -5.58 11.83 0.50
N GLU A 156 -4.67 10.97 0.90
CA GLU A 156 -4.47 9.66 0.30
C GLU A 156 -5.07 8.61 1.25
N ILE A 157 -5.91 7.71 0.71
CA ILE A 157 -6.44 6.58 1.49
C ILE A 157 -5.60 5.35 1.16
N ILE A 158 -5.07 4.70 2.19
CA ILE A 158 -4.27 3.48 2.06
C ILE A 158 -5.13 2.33 2.58
N ALA A 159 -5.79 1.64 1.64
CA ALA A 159 -6.65 0.49 1.91
C ALA A 159 -5.79 -0.78 1.90
N ILE A 160 -5.57 -1.37 3.06
CA ILE A 160 -4.85 -2.63 3.25
C ILE A 160 -5.75 -3.74 3.78
N GLY A 161 -7.04 -3.45 3.99
CA GLY A 161 -8.11 -4.40 4.24
C GLY A 161 -9.18 -4.40 3.13
N PRO A 162 -10.30 -5.09 3.33
CA PRO A 162 -11.46 -5.06 2.43
C PRO A 162 -11.98 -3.63 2.20
N ALA A 163 -12.50 -3.32 1.02
CA ALA A 163 -12.86 -1.96 0.63
C ALA A 163 -14.21 -1.45 1.23
N THR A 164 -14.78 -2.15 2.21
CA THR A 164 -16.16 -1.91 2.70
C THR A 164 -16.37 -0.50 3.24
N ASN A 165 -15.44 0.05 4.05
CA ASN A 165 -15.56 1.43 4.57
C ASN A 165 -15.49 2.45 3.43
N ILE A 166 -14.62 2.23 2.47
CA ILE A 166 -14.41 3.11 1.30
C ILE A 166 -15.66 3.12 0.43
N ALA A 167 -16.21 1.93 0.12
CA ALA A 167 -17.45 1.82 -0.66
C ALA A 167 -18.61 2.51 0.02
N LYS A 168 -18.80 2.33 1.33
CA LYS A 168 -19.81 3.03 2.10
C LYS A 168 -19.64 4.56 2.09
N ALA A 169 -18.40 5.04 2.11
CA ALA A 169 -18.13 6.47 1.99
C ALA A 169 -18.45 7.00 0.58
N ILE A 170 -18.13 6.23 -0.46
CA ILE A 170 -18.46 6.55 -1.86
C ILE A 170 -19.98 6.57 -2.05
N GLU A 171 -20.69 5.54 -1.58
CA GLU A 171 -22.16 5.46 -1.67
C GLU A 171 -22.83 6.65 -0.96
N ARG A 172 -22.33 7.03 0.22
CA ARG A 172 -22.92 8.11 1.04
C ARG A 172 -22.70 9.50 0.47
N ASP A 173 -21.49 9.82 0.00
CA ASP A 173 -21.16 11.13 -0.60
C ASP A 173 -20.06 10.98 -1.67
N PRO A 174 -20.45 10.57 -2.89
CA PRO A 174 -19.50 10.39 -4.00
C PRO A 174 -18.80 11.69 -4.40
N GLU A 175 -19.44 12.85 -4.24
CA GLU A 175 -18.84 14.14 -4.61
C GLU A 175 -17.74 14.57 -3.62
N THR A 176 -17.87 14.20 -2.36
CA THR A 176 -16.78 14.40 -1.39
C THR A 176 -15.66 13.40 -1.66
N MET A 177 -15.98 12.12 -1.88
CA MET A 177 -14.97 11.09 -2.13
C MET A 177 -14.14 11.33 -3.40
N LYS A 178 -14.71 11.92 -4.46
CA LYS A 178 -13.96 12.37 -5.66
C LYS A 178 -12.89 13.43 -5.38
N LYS A 179 -12.91 14.07 -4.21
CA LYS A 179 -11.85 14.99 -3.77
C LYS A 179 -10.67 14.28 -3.10
N THR A 180 -10.75 12.96 -2.90
CA THR A 180 -9.61 12.15 -2.46
C THR A 180 -8.49 12.27 -3.50
N LYS A 181 -7.26 12.47 -3.05
CA LYS A 181 -6.11 12.60 -3.94
C LYS A 181 -5.89 11.31 -4.74
N MET A 182 -5.93 10.16 -4.04
CA MET A 182 -5.91 8.82 -4.62
C MET A 182 -6.18 7.77 -3.53
N ILE A 183 -6.52 6.57 -3.96
CA ILE A 183 -6.60 5.38 -3.13
C ILE A 183 -5.44 4.46 -3.49
N TRP A 184 -4.70 3.98 -2.49
CA TRP A 184 -3.75 2.89 -2.61
C TRP A 184 -4.42 1.64 -2.07
N SER A 185 -4.40 0.54 -2.79
CA SER A 185 -5.04 -0.70 -2.35
C SER A 185 -4.04 -1.85 -2.37
N MET A 186 -3.81 -2.48 -1.20
CA MET A 186 -3.34 -3.85 -1.18
C MET A 186 -4.54 -4.73 -1.48
N GLY A 187 -4.52 -5.43 -2.60
CA GLY A 187 -5.65 -6.24 -3.04
C GLY A 187 -5.43 -6.79 -4.44
N THR A 188 -6.27 -7.71 -4.82
CA THR A 188 -6.21 -8.48 -6.07
C THR A 188 -5.02 -9.44 -6.16
N THR A 189 -5.10 -10.35 -7.11
CA THR A 189 -3.99 -11.25 -7.40
C THR A 189 -2.83 -10.56 -8.12
N GLY A 190 -3.06 -9.32 -8.62
CA GLY A 190 -2.19 -8.73 -9.61
C GLY A 190 -2.25 -9.53 -10.91
N LEU A 191 -1.10 -10.00 -11.37
CA LEU A 191 -0.98 -10.89 -12.53
C LEU A 191 -0.64 -12.33 -12.13
N GLY A 192 -0.74 -12.66 -10.83
CA GLY A 192 -0.41 -13.97 -10.25
C GLY A 192 -1.65 -14.77 -9.80
N PRO A 193 -1.45 -15.87 -9.09
CA PRO A 193 -2.53 -16.62 -8.45
C PRO A 193 -3.04 -15.93 -7.18
N GLY A 194 -4.28 -16.28 -6.79
CA GLY A 194 -4.86 -15.82 -5.53
C GLY A 194 -4.47 -16.66 -4.30
N ASN A 195 -4.94 -16.20 -3.13
CA ASN A 195 -4.77 -16.88 -1.85
C ASN A 195 -6.12 -17.26 -1.20
N ALA A 196 -7.21 -16.55 -1.48
CA ALA A 196 -8.56 -16.93 -1.03
C ALA A 196 -9.20 -17.94 -2.00
N SER A 197 -8.96 -17.80 -3.30
CA SER A 197 -9.29 -18.75 -4.34
C SER A 197 -8.18 -18.70 -5.41
N PRO A 198 -8.16 -19.60 -6.42
CA PRO A 198 -7.15 -19.53 -7.48
C PRO A 198 -7.09 -18.19 -8.22
N VAL A 199 -8.18 -17.41 -8.22
CA VAL A 199 -8.32 -16.16 -8.96
C VAL A 199 -8.60 -14.95 -8.07
N ALA A 200 -8.71 -15.12 -6.76
CA ALA A 200 -9.05 -14.05 -5.84
C ALA A 200 -8.04 -13.93 -4.68
N GLU A 201 -7.70 -12.69 -4.37
CA GLU A 201 -6.99 -12.29 -3.17
C GLU A 201 -7.99 -12.02 -2.03
N PHE A 202 -7.57 -12.19 -0.76
CA PHE A 202 -8.45 -12.20 0.41
C PHE A 202 -9.24 -10.90 0.60
N ASN A 203 -8.62 -9.73 0.51
CA ASN A 203 -9.28 -8.44 0.71
C ASN A 203 -10.43 -8.22 -0.30
N VAL A 204 -10.20 -8.63 -1.55
CA VAL A 204 -11.24 -8.58 -2.59
C VAL A 204 -12.29 -9.65 -2.36
N TYR A 205 -11.87 -10.87 -1.95
CA TYR A 205 -12.79 -11.98 -1.71
C TYR A 205 -13.72 -11.74 -0.53
N ALA A 206 -13.23 -11.04 0.50
CA ALA A 206 -14.00 -10.68 1.69
C ALA A 206 -15.14 -9.70 1.37
N ASP A 207 -14.96 -8.79 0.40
CA ASP A 207 -16.05 -7.91 -0.06
C ASP A 207 -15.88 -7.50 -1.54
N PRO A 208 -16.21 -8.40 -2.50
CA PRO A 208 -16.06 -8.10 -3.92
C PRO A 208 -17.02 -6.99 -4.40
N VAL A 209 -18.16 -6.81 -3.71
CA VAL A 209 -19.12 -5.76 -4.03
C VAL A 209 -18.53 -4.39 -3.71
N ALA A 210 -17.96 -4.23 -2.52
CA ALA A 210 -17.30 -3.00 -2.13
C ALA A 210 -16.06 -2.71 -2.99
N TYR A 211 -15.31 -3.74 -3.34
CA TYR A 211 -14.13 -3.57 -4.21
C TYR A 211 -14.54 -3.08 -5.60
N LYS A 212 -15.63 -3.65 -6.16
CA LYS A 212 -16.20 -3.19 -7.43
C LYS A 212 -16.63 -1.72 -7.35
N GLU A 213 -17.35 -1.33 -6.30
CA GLU A 213 -17.79 0.06 -6.09
C GLU A 213 -16.61 1.03 -6.03
N MET A 214 -15.53 0.66 -5.36
CA MET A 214 -14.30 1.45 -5.32
C MET A 214 -13.69 1.64 -6.73
N LEU A 215 -13.59 0.57 -7.52
CA LEU A 215 -13.05 0.63 -8.89
C LEU A 215 -13.92 1.47 -9.83
N ASP A 216 -15.24 1.36 -9.71
CA ASP A 216 -16.22 2.06 -10.56
C ASP A 216 -16.41 3.54 -10.16
N SER A 217 -15.87 3.98 -9.02
CA SER A 217 -16.05 5.33 -8.47
C SER A 217 -15.47 6.47 -9.33
N GLY A 218 -14.54 6.14 -10.24
CA GLY A 218 -13.76 7.11 -11.01
C GLY A 218 -12.63 7.78 -10.21
N ILE A 219 -12.44 7.44 -8.94
CA ILE A 219 -11.29 7.88 -8.15
C ILE A 219 -10.05 7.12 -8.64
N ASN A 220 -8.89 7.79 -8.69
CA ASN A 220 -7.65 7.11 -9.06
C ASN A 220 -7.26 6.09 -7.99
N VAL A 221 -7.10 4.84 -8.40
CA VAL A 221 -6.70 3.73 -7.54
C VAL A 221 -5.36 3.18 -7.99
N THR A 222 -4.39 3.09 -7.08
CA THR A 222 -3.15 2.35 -7.33
C THR A 222 -3.21 1.02 -6.57
N ILE A 223 -3.11 -0.08 -7.29
CA ILE A 223 -3.24 -1.43 -6.76
C ILE A 223 -1.86 -2.08 -6.65
N ILE A 224 -1.57 -2.64 -5.48
CA ILE A 224 -0.43 -3.51 -5.21
C ILE A 224 -0.98 -4.94 -5.06
N GLY A 225 -0.77 -5.75 -6.08
CA GLY A 225 -1.27 -7.12 -6.11
C GLY A 225 -0.47 -8.09 -5.23
N LEU A 226 -1.11 -9.20 -4.88
CA LEU A 226 -0.51 -10.30 -4.11
C LEU A 226 0.78 -10.84 -4.74
N ASP A 227 0.90 -10.81 -6.06
CA ASP A 227 2.09 -11.23 -6.81
C ASP A 227 3.35 -10.42 -6.50
N MET A 228 3.20 -9.16 -6.06
CA MET A 228 4.33 -8.36 -5.60
C MET A 228 4.92 -8.90 -4.31
N CYS A 229 4.11 -9.54 -3.46
CA CYS A 229 4.49 -10.02 -2.13
C CYS A 229 5.22 -11.39 -2.16
N SER A 230 5.28 -12.04 -3.32
CA SER A 230 5.85 -13.38 -3.51
C SER A 230 7.35 -13.38 -3.82
N GLY A 231 7.99 -14.55 -3.69
CA GLY A 231 9.40 -14.76 -4.04
C GLY A 231 10.34 -13.98 -3.12
N ASP A 232 11.26 -13.20 -3.68
CA ASP A 232 12.29 -12.46 -2.94
C ASP A 232 11.73 -11.35 -2.03
N ALA A 233 10.43 -11.07 -2.09
CA ALA A 233 9.75 -10.16 -1.16
C ALA A 233 9.38 -10.83 0.16
N GLN A 234 9.33 -12.15 0.22
CA GLN A 234 8.95 -12.88 1.43
C GLN A 234 10.04 -12.77 2.50
N TRP A 235 9.60 -12.63 3.75
CA TRP A 235 10.50 -12.57 4.90
C TRP A 235 10.89 -13.96 5.38
N THR A 236 12.20 -14.16 5.60
CA THR A 236 12.79 -15.42 6.03
C THR A 236 12.86 -15.53 7.56
N GLY A 237 13.10 -16.74 8.08
CA GLY A 237 13.33 -16.96 9.51
C GLY A 237 14.50 -16.11 10.06
N GLU A 238 15.60 -15.95 9.30
CA GLU A 238 16.74 -15.12 9.68
C GLU A 238 16.37 -13.63 9.77
N GLN A 239 15.48 -13.15 8.90
CA GLN A 239 14.99 -11.78 8.93
C GLN A 239 14.10 -11.53 10.15
N PHE A 240 13.25 -12.47 10.54
CA PHE A 240 12.49 -12.39 11.80
C PHE A 240 13.38 -12.41 13.02
N GLU A 241 14.46 -13.19 13.01
CA GLU A 241 15.47 -13.18 14.09
C GLU A 241 16.15 -11.80 14.16
N THR A 242 16.49 -11.21 13.01
CA THR A 242 17.06 -9.87 12.92
C THR A 242 16.10 -8.82 13.50
N LEU A 243 14.81 -8.87 13.16
CA LEU A 243 13.77 -7.99 13.74
C LEU A 243 13.71 -8.13 15.25
N SER A 244 13.67 -9.37 15.78
CA SER A 244 13.60 -9.65 17.20
C SER A 244 14.77 -9.06 18.00
N ASN A 245 15.94 -8.94 17.38
CA ASN A 245 17.16 -8.43 17.99
C ASN A 245 17.40 -6.93 17.78
N THR A 246 16.54 -6.25 16.98
CA THR A 246 16.76 -4.83 16.65
C THR A 246 16.35 -3.89 17.77
N ASN A 247 15.06 -3.90 18.17
CA ASN A 247 14.50 -3.03 19.21
C ASN A 247 13.14 -3.59 19.69
N GLU A 248 12.40 -2.82 20.50
CA GLU A 248 11.08 -3.22 20.99
C GLU A 248 10.06 -3.37 19.85
N THR A 249 10.05 -2.42 18.91
CA THR A 249 9.19 -2.45 17.71
C THR A 249 9.45 -3.70 16.87
N GLY A 250 10.72 -4.01 16.60
CA GLY A 250 11.10 -5.21 15.85
C GLY A 250 10.69 -6.51 16.54
N ARG A 251 10.83 -6.58 17.88
CA ARG A 251 10.36 -7.74 18.67
C ARG A 251 8.85 -7.89 18.60
N PHE A 252 8.11 -6.79 18.70
CA PHE A 252 6.65 -6.80 18.57
C PHE A 252 6.24 -7.38 17.21
N VAL A 253 6.78 -6.84 16.12
CA VAL A 253 6.49 -7.31 14.76
C VAL A 253 6.87 -8.79 14.59
N ALA A 254 8.06 -9.20 15.02
CA ALA A 254 8.48 -10.58 14.85
C ALA A 254 7.56 -11.58 15.58
N ARG A 255 7.04 -11.21 16.76
CA ARG A 255 6.13 -12.03 17.55
C ARG A 255 4.71 -12.03 16.98
N SER A 256 4.22 -10.91 16.47
CA SER A 256 2.89 -10.87 15.84
C SER A 256 2.76 -11.80 14.63
N PHE A 257 3.86 -12.15 13.99
CA PHE A 257 3.90 -13.08 12.87
C PHE A 257 4.01 -14.57 13.26
N GLU A 258 4.01 -14.94 14.54
CA GLU A 258 4.26 -16.33 14.96
C GLU A 258 3.26 -17.32 14.32
N LYS A 259 1.94 -17.04 14.34
CA LYS A 259 0.93 -17.90 13.73
C LYS A 259 1.01 -17.93 12.21
N LEU A 260 1.24 -16.80 11.59
CA LEU A 260 1.42 -16.73 10.15
C LEU A 260 2.63 -17.56 9.69
N ARG A 261 3.73 -17.54 10.45
CA ARG A 261 4.92 -18.38 10.20
C ARG A 261 4.60 -19.86 10.36
N GLU A 262 3.85 -20.25 11.42
CA GLU A 262 3.37 -21.62 11.62
C GLU A 262 2.50 -22.08 10.43
N PHE A 263 1.58 -21.23 9.97
CA PHE A 263 0.72 -21.50 8.82
C PHE A 263 1.54 -21.75 7.56
N TYR A 264 2.50 -20.88 7.24
CA TYR A 264 3.37 -21.04 6.05
C TYR A 264 4.24 -22.30 6.16
N ALA A 265 4.83 -22.57 7.32
CA ALA A 265 5.61 -23.77 7.57
C ALA A 265 4.78 -25.06 7.42
N GLY A 266 3.54 -25.06 7.90
CA GLY A 266 2.58 -26.15 7.70
C GLY A 266 2.24 -26.42 6.23
N ASN A 267 2.38 -25.42 5.38
CA ASN A 267 2.19 -25.47 3.92
C ASN A 267 3.51 -25.65 3.14
N GLY A 268 4.62 -25.92 3.84
CA GLY A 268 5.92 -26.23 3.21
C GLY A 268 6.74 -25.00 2.78
N SER A 269 6.43 -23.80 3.29
CA SER A 269 7.22 -22.58 3.04
C SER A 269 7.95 -22.15 4.32
N GLU A 270 9.26 -21.87 4.20
CA GLU A 270 10.08 -21.31 5.30
C GLU A 270 10.06 -19.78 5.34
N SER A 271 9.43 -19.14 4.37
CA SER A 271 9.32 -17.68 4.27
C SER A 271 7.86 -17.25 4.20
N VAL A 272 7.59 -16.01 4.57
CA VAL A 272 6.26 -15.46 4.83
C VAL A 272 6.04 -14.20 4.01
N MET A 273 4.88 -14.08 3.37
CA MET A 273 4.45 -12.82 2.77
C MET A 273 4.11 -11.81 3.88
N ASN A 274 4.52 -10.57 3.68
CA ASN A 274 4.10 -9.40 4.46
C ASN A 274 3.57 -8.38 3.46
N CYS A 275 2.31 -8.54 3.08
CA CYS A 275 1.73 -7.85 1.93
C CYS A 275 1.49 -6.38 2.20
N ASP A 276 0.95 -6.05 3.35
CA ASP A 276 0.52 -4.69 3.66
C ASP A 276 1.70 -3.76 3.88
N SER A 277 2.75 -4.21 4.56
CA SER A 277 3.92 -3.36 4.68
C SER A 277 4.72 -3.26 3.37
N LEU A 278 4.61 -4.23 2.44
CA LEU A 278 5.12 -4.06 1.08
C LEU A 278 4.30 -3.01 0.33
N ALA A 279 2.98 -3.06 0.41
CA ALA A 279 2.10 -2.05 -0.17
C ALA A 279 2.39 -0.67 0.43
N MET A 280 2.54 -0.58 1.75
CA MET A 280 2.96 0.66 2.42
C MET A 280 4.34 1.13 1.94
N THR A 281 5.29 0.23 1.68
CA THR A 281 6.61 0.58 1.12
C THR A 281 6.47 1.20 -0.27
N CYS A 282 5.58 0.66 -1.14
CA CYS A 282 5.26 1.27 -2.44
C CYS A 282 4.70 2.69 -2.29
N VAL A 283 3.83 2.89 -1.30
CA VAL A 283 3.27 4.21 -0.98
C VAL A 283 4.36 5.18 -0.56
N LEU A 284 5.21 4.81 0.38
CA LEU A 284 6.15 5.70 1.05
C LEU A 284 7.40 6.00 0.22
N TYR A 285 7.82 5.06 -0.59
CA TYR A 285 9.09 5.11 -1.34
C TYR A 285 8.86 4.90 -2.84
N PRO A 286 8.55 5.97 -3.61
CA PRO A 286 8.25 5.85 -5.04
C PRO A 286 9.33 5.12 -5.86
N ASP A 287 10.61 5.24 -5.48
CA ASP A 287 11.73 4.57 -6.15
C ASP A 287 11.74 3.05 -5.96
N PHE A 288 10.93 2.54 -5.02
CA PHE A 288 10.75 1.12 -4.79
C PHE A 288 9.94 0.46 -5.93
N VAL A 289 8.98 1.20 -6.51
CA VAL A 289 8.19 0.75 -7.66
C VAL A 289 9.01 0.90 -8.94
N LYS A 290 9.16 -0.18 -9.70
CA LYS A 290 9.95 -0.22 -10.95
C LYS A 290 9.11 -0.06 -12.20
N SER A 291 7.90 -0.60 -12.19
CA SER A 291 6.98 -0.46 -13.32
C SER A 291 5.52 -0.46 -12.87
N THR A 292 4.68 0.18 -13.66
CA THR A 292 3.23 0.22 -13.48
C THR A 292 2.51 0.04 -14.81
N LEU A 293 1.28 -0.45 -14.75
CA LEU A 293 0.37 -0.58 -15.88
C LEU A 293 -0.86 0.30 -15.63
N GLN A 294 -1.25 1.09 -16.63
CA GLN A 294 -2.52 1.82 -16.59
C GLN A 294 -3.62 0.91 -17.09
N CYS A 295 -4.66 0.74 -16.28
CA CYS A 295 -5.73 -0.21 -16.53
C CYS A 295 -7.11 0.40 -16.23
N HIS A 296 -8.14 -0.24 -16.79
CA HIS A 296 -9.47 -0.30 -16.21
C HIS A 296 -9.58 -1.61 -15.45
N GLY A 297 -10.04 -1.56 -14.20
CA GLY A 297 -10.25 -2.74 -13.36
C GLY A 297 -11.73 -3.09 -13.27
N SER A 298 -12.07 -4.36 -13.42
CA SER A 298 -13.44 -4.87 -13.26
C SER A 298 -13.46 -6.05 -12.31
N CYS A 299 -14.18 -5.93 -11.19
CA CYS A 299 -14.30 -6.99 -10.19
C CYS A 299 -15.56 -7.83 -10.45
N ILE A 300 -15.42 -9.15 -10.44
CA ILE A 300 -16.52 -10.11 -10.58
C ILE A 300 -17.17 -10.31 -9.21
N THR A 301 -18.47 -10.01 -9.13
CA THR A 301 -19.26 -10.11 -7.88
C THR A 301 -20.17 -11.32 -7.83
N ASP A 302 -20.42 -11.98 -8.98
CA ASP A 302 -21.28 -13.14 -9.07
C ASP A 302 -20.67 -14.35 -8.36
N ASP A 303 -21.50 -15.16 -7.71
CA ASP A 303 -21.07 -16.40 -7.09
C ASP A 303 -20.57 -17.40 -8.15
N GLY A 304 -19.50 -18.11 -7.85
CA GLY A 304 -18.90 -19.11 -8.74
C GLY A 304 -17.40 -19.19 -8.60
N GLU A 305 -16.75 -19.89 -9.51
CA GLU A 305 -15.29 -20.13 -9.50
C GLU A 305 -14.47 -18.85 -9.75
N THR A 306 -15.08 -17.81 -10.32
CA THR A 306 -14.45 -16.52 -10.64
C THR A 306 -14.87 -15.41 -9.69
N LYS A 307 -15.60 -15.70 -8.59
CA LYS A 307 -15.97 -14.72 -7.58
C LYS A 307 -14.73 -13.97 -7.09
N ALA A 308 -14.83 -12.65 -7.06
CA ALA A 308 -13.76 -11.74 -6.64
C ALA A 308 -12.51 -11.72 -7.55
N GLU A 309 -12.58 -12.29 -8.76
CA GLU A 309 -11.56 -12.06 -9.78
C GLU A 309 -11.60 -10.60 -10.23
N VAL A 310 -10.43 -9.96 -10.34
CA VAL A 310 -10.32 -8.61 -10.91
C VAL A 310 -9.65 -8.70 -12.27
N ILE A 311 -10.39 -8.31 -13.30
CA ILE A 311 -9.95 -8.27 -14.69
C ILE A 311 -9.34 -6.90 -14.97
N PHE A 312 -8.13 -6.86 -15.53
CA PHE A 312 -7.43 -5.63 -15.90
C PHE A 312 -7.43 -5.45 -17.42
N TYR A 313 -8.16 -4.43 -17.90
CA TYR A 313 -8.12 -4.00 -19.29
C TYR A 313 -6.99 -2.96 -19.44
N GLN A 314 -5.86 -3.41 -19.99
CA GLN A 314 -4.66 -2.59 -20.05
C GLN A 314 -4.77 -1.52 -21.14
N LYS A 315 -4.41 -0.27 -20.80
CA LYS A 315 -4.37 0.84 -21.75
C LYS A 315 -3.37 0.57 -22.89
N GLY A 316 -3.81 0.80 -24.11
CA GLY A 316 -3.00 0.57 -25.32
C GLY A 316 -3.16 -0.81 -25.94
N PHE A 317 -3.98 -1.68 -25.34
CA PHE A 317 -4.42 -2.92 -25.97
C PHE A 317 -5.84 -2.77 -26.50
N THR A 318 -6.14 -3.48 -27.60
CA THR A 318 -7.49 -3.57 -28.19
C THR A 318 -7.97 -5.00 -28.04
N TYR A 319 -9.19 -5.16 -27.53
CA TYR A 319 -9.83 -6.44 -27.31
C TYR A 319 -10.93 -6.63 -28.35
N ASP A 320 -10.88 -7.72 -29.11
CA ASP A 320 -11.75 -7.93 -30.29
C ASP A 320 -13.23 -8.16 -29.95
N THR A 321 -13.52 -8.60 -28.72
CA THR A 321 -14.88 -9.04 -28.30
C THR A 321 -15.55 -8.11 -27.28
N VAL A 322 -14.90 -7.03 -26.89
CA VAL A 322 -15.44 -6.06 -25.93
C VAL A 322 -15.30 -4.64 -26.46
N GLU A 323 -16.16 -3.75 -26.03
CA GLU A 323 -15.99 -2.31 -26.26
C GLU A 323 -14.71 -1.82 -25.57
N ASN A 324 -13.91 -1.00 -26.25
CA ASN A 324 -12.62 -0.53 -25.77
C ASN A 324 -12.66 0.96 -25.31
N ASP A 325 -13.84 1.43 -24.89
CA ASP A 325 -14.03 2.77 -24.31
C ASP A 325 -14.04 2.68 -22.78
N PHE A 326 -12.83 2.58 -22.21
CA PHE A 326 -12.62 2.40 -20.79
C PHE A 326 -12.14 3.68 -20.10
N ASP A 327 -12.61 3.93 -18.90
CA ASP A 327 -11.96 4.86 -17.98
C ASP A 327 -10.77 4.17 -17.29
N TYR A 328 -9.55 4.66 -17.59
CA TYR A 328 -8.30 4.07 -17.09
C TYR A 328 -7.86 4.72 -15.77
N ASN A 329 -8.70 4.62 -14.74
CA ASN A 329 -8.44 5.18 -13.41
C ASN A 329 -7.62 4.26 -12.49
N VAL A 330 -7.26 3.06 -12.93
CA VAL A 330 -6.47 2.10 -12.17
C VAL A 330 -5.02 2.09 -12.64
N THR A 331 -4.11 2.19 -11.67
CA THR A 331 -2.67 1.95 -11.85
C THR A 331 -2.31 0.65 -11.14
N LEU A 332 -1.99 -0.41 -11.88
CA LEU A 332 -1.50 -1.66 -11.31
C LEU A 332 0.02 -1.61 -11.18
N VAL A 333 0.56 -1.87 -9.98
CA VAL A 333 2.00 -2.04 -9.79
C VAL A 333 2.44 -3.35 -10.44
N GLY A 334 3.37 -3.27 -11.39
CA GLY A 334 3.83 -4.40 -12.18
C GLY A 334 5.14 -4.99 -11.71
N GLU A 335 5.99 -4.19 -11.05
CA GLU A 335 7.29 -4.63 -10.54
C GLU A 335 7.76 -3.72 -9.41
N VAL A 336 8.38 -4.31 -8.37
CA VAL A 336 9.01 -3.63 -7.24
C VAL A 336 10.43 -4.15 -7.00
N ASP A 337 11.25 -3.41 -6.28
CA ASP A 337 12.61 -3.82 -5.89
C ASP A 337 12.57 -4.78 -4.68
N LYS A 338 12.07 -6.01 -4.91
CA LYS A 338 11.83 -7.03 -3.87
C LYS A 338 13.06 -7.26 -2.98
N ALA A 339 14.27 -7.22 -3.54
CA ALA A 339 15.51 -7.45 -2.80
C ALA A 339 15.81 -6.37 -1.74
N LYS A 340 15.26 -5.16 -1.90
CA LYS A 340 15.44 -4.07 -0.95
C LYS A 340 14.36 -4.00 0.13
N TYR A 341 13.24 -4.66 -0.07
CA TYR A 341 12.06 -4.50 0.77
C TYR A 341 12.36 -4.65 2.26
N PHE A 342 12.91 -5.80 2.68
CA PHE A 342 13.21 -6.05 4.10
C PHE A 342 14.17 -5.03 4.68
N SER A 343 15.24 -4.66 3.96
CA SER A 343 16.21 -3.68 4.45
C SER A 343 15.60 -2.29 4.63
N MET A 344 14.73 -1.86 3.71
CA MET A 344 14.01 -0.59 3.81
C MET A 344 13.06 -0.56 5.00
N TYR A 345 12.32 -1.65 5.23
CA TYR A 345 11.47 -1.81 6.39
C TYR A 345 12.27 -1.73 7.70
N LEU A 346 13.34 -2.53 7.80
CA LEU A 346 14.20 -2.59 8.97
C LEU A 346 14.84 -1.23 9.30
N ASP A 347 15.27 -0.49 8.29
CA ASP A 347 15.87 0.83 8.46
C ASP A 347 14.84 1.87 8.95
N ALA A 348 13.60 1.78 8.51
CA ALA A 348 12.53 2.70 8.92
C ALA A 348 12.08 2.50 10.38
N ILE A 349 12.12 1.26 10.91
CA ILE A 349 11.67 0.97 12.28
C ILE A 349 12.79 1.07 13.34
N ARG A 350 14.04 1.30 12.93
CA ARG A 350 15.16 1.52 13.86
C ARG A 350 15.10 2.88 14.54
#